data_3b37a4af3930ea1331965c37021b6d79
#
_entry.id   3b37a4af3930ea1331965c37021b6d79
#
_cell.length_a   1.000
_cell.length_b   1.000
_cell.length_c   1.000
_cell.angle_alpha   90.00
_cell.angle_beta   90.00
_cell.angle_gamma   90.00
#
_symmetry.space_group_name_H-M   'P 1'
#
loop_
_entity.id
_entity.type
_entity.pdbx_description
1 polymer ?
#
loop_
_entity_poly.entity_id
_entity_poly.type
_entity_poly.pdbx_seq_one_letter_code
_entity_poly.pdbx_strand_id
1 'polypeptide(L)'
;MQDNILQAIFTPGTFLNMFNSATVVALAGLGCLLTDQAGMMNIGLDGIMLCGAFAGVIGSWLSGSWIVGVLCAICIGMLIGLFYGVMVIRWKSDEFIIGVALNLFAVALTTFLLRSIDGAQSAGTFHPTTGFIDTIPKIHFGVLGGTELNLYLMVPVTFVLVILCQFFIYRTPYGFWLHASGEHPDSLRSVGRSPEMMKYIGSIGCGFFCGLSGAYLSMGYSSTFSEGMTNSRGFIAVACVIFGRSNPLLVFLAALLFGFIDAAALRMQGFVDRTLTDTFPYLGTLLMMLVLALVQIRKRKRAA
;
A
#
# COMPACT_ATOMS: atom_id res chain seq x y z
N MET A 1 -8.87 34.69 4.13
CA MET A 1 -7.96 33.68 3.61
C MET A 1 -8.05 32.36 4.39
N GLN A 2 -8.06 32.40 5.73
CA GLN A 2 -8.19 31.19 6.59
C GLN A 2 -9.55 30.48 6.43
N ASP A 3 -10.66 31.22 6.34
CA ASP A 3 -12.00 30.61 6.18
C ASP A 3 -12.18 29.87 4.86
N ASN A 4 -11.53 30.34 3.79
CA ASN A 4 -11.54 29.67 2.49
C ASN A 4 -10.73 28.37 2.50
N ILE A 5 -9.64 28.28 3.28
CA ILE A 5 -8.82 27.06 3.40
C ILE A 5 -9.57 25.99 4.20
N LEU A 6 -10.17 26.35 5.32
CA LEU A 6 -10.96 25.41 6.12
C LEU A 6 -12.16 24.87 5.33
N GLN A 7 -12.88 25.71 4.60
CA GLN A 7 -13.98 25.30 3.74
C GLN A 7 -13.50 24.39 2.58
N ALA A 8 -12.31 24.63 2.03
CA ALA A 8 -11.72 23.79 0.98
C ALA A 8 -11.33 22.39 1.50
N ILE A 9 -10.87 22.29 2.76
CA ILE A 9 -10.48 21.02 3.38
C ILE A 9 -11.71 20.16 3.74
N PHE A 10 -12.81 20.75 4.20
CA PHE A 10 -14.02 20.02 4.63
C PHE A 10 -15.08 19.91 3.53
N THR A 11 -14.68 19.77 2.28
CA THR A 11 -15.61 19.51 1.16
C THR A 11 -15.90 18.01 1.03
N PRO A 12 -17.09 17.60 0.53
CA PRO A 12 -17.40 16.20 0.24
C PRO A 12 -16.34 15.53 -0.67
N GLY A 13 -15.76 16.28 -1.60
CA GLY A 13 -14.70 15.80 -2.48
C GLY A 13 -13.40 15.44 -1.76
N THR A 14 -13.09 16.09 -0.63
CA THR A 14 -11.91 15.74 0.20
C THR A 14 -12.11 14.40 0.90
N PHE A 15 -13.32 14.13 1.40
CA PHE A 15 -13.64 12.83 2.00
C PHE A 15 -13.57 11.69 0.99
N LEU A 16 -14.00 11.92 -0.25
CA LEU A 16 -13.85 10.91 -1.31
C LEU A 16 -12.39 10.64 -1.67
N ASN A 17 -11.61 11.70 -1.81
CA ASN A 17 -10.18 11.58 -2.06
C ASN A 17 -9.45 10.91 -0.88
N MET A 18 -9.90 11.14 0.36
CA MET A 18 -9.42 10.43 1.54
C MET A 18 -9.58 8.90 1.39
N PHE A 19 -10.77 8.42 1.01
CA PHE A 19 -10.99 6.99 0.80
C PHE A 19 -10.14 6.44 -0.34
N ASN A 20 -10.04 7.18 -1.45
CA ASN A 20 -9.23 6.76 -2.59
C ASN A 20 -7.74 6.65 -2.23
N SER A 21 -7.17 7.65 -1.56
CA SER A 21 -5.76 7.64 -1.14
C SER A 21 -5.51 6.60 -0.04
N ALA A 22 -6.43 6.51 0.95
CA ALA A 22 -6.35 5.53 2.03
C ALA A 22 -6.37 4.09 1.52
N THR A 23 -7.09 3.80 0.43
CA THR A 23 -7.17 2.46 -0.16
C THR A 23 -5.81 1.94 -0.61
N VAL A 24 -4.98 2.80 -1.24
CA VAL A 24 -3.61 2.44 -1.65
C VAL A 24 -2.78 2.01 -0.44
N VAL A 25 -2.76 2.85 0.59
CA VAL A 25 -1.98 2.63 1.82
C VAL A 25 -2.53 1.45 2.62
N ALA A 26 -3.86 1.29 2.69
CA ALA A 26 -4.50 0.19 3.41
C ALA A 26 -4.19 -1.17 2.79
N LEU A 27 -4.26 -1.30 1.46
CA LEU A 27 -3.90 -2.55 0.78
C LEU A 27 -2.43 -2.91 1.02
N ALA A 28 -1.50 -1.98 0.86
CA ALA A 28 -0.09 -2.22 1.17
C ALA A 28 0.12 -2.55 2.66
N GLY A 29 -0.62 -1.89 3.55
CA GLY A 29 -0.59 -2.15 4.99
C GLY A 29 -1.09 -3.54 5.36
N LEU A 30 -2.14 -4.06 4.69
CA LEU A 30 -2.57 -5.46 4.88
C LEU A 30 -1.48 -6.44 4.44
N GLY A 31 -0.75 -6.14 3.37
CA GLY A 31 0.40 -6.92 2.93
C GLY A 31 1.52 -6.94 3.97
N CYS A 32 1.93 -5.77 4.45
CA CYS A 32 2.92 -5.63 5.50
C CYS A 32 2.53 -6.37 6.79
N LEU A 33 1.27 -6.28 7.17
CA LEU A 33 0.72 -6.91 8.36
C LEU A 33 0.88 -8.45 8.31
N LEU A 34 0.73 -9.09 7.17
CA LEU A 34 0.92 -10.54 7.04
C LEU A 34 2.38 -10.94 7.27
N THR A 35 3.34 -10.15 6.79
CA THR A 35 4.76 -10.42 7.04
C THR A 35 5.16 -10.09 8.47
N ASP A 36 4.61 -9.03 9.05
CA ASP A 36 4.83 -8.66 10.45
C ASP A 36 4.30 -9.74 11.42
N GLN A 37 3.10 -10.27 11.17
CA GLN A 37 2.54 -11.41 11.91
C GLN A 37 3.43 -12.68 11.79
N ALA A 38 4.10 -12.87 10.66
CA ALA A 38 5.03 -13.96 10.44
C ALA A 38 6.42 -13.71 11.10
N GLY A 39 6.61 -12.58 11.77
CA GLY A 39 7.88 -12.18 12.38
C GLY A 39 8.94 -11.78 11.37
N MET A 40 8.53 -11.19 10.24
CA MET A 40 9.41 -10.63 9.21
C MET A 40 8.93 -9.24 8.84
N MET A 41 9.72 -8.21 9.13
CA MET A 41 9.36 -6.83 8.79
C MET A 41 9.77 -6.50 7.36
N ASN A 42 8.84 -6.60 6.41
CA ASN A 42 9.12 -6.26 5.02
C ASN A 42 9.09 -4.75 4.79
N ILE A 43 10.24 -4.15 4.52
CA ILE A 43 10.38 -2.73 4.17
C ILE A 43 10.38 -2.52 2.64
N GLY A 44 10.46 -3.59 1.86
CA GLY A 44 10.45 -3.58 0.41
C GLY A 44 9.07 -3.37 -0.25
N LEU A 45 8.06 -2.96 0.52
CA LEU A 45 6.69 -2.78 0.05
C LEU A 45 6.59 -1.80 -1.11
N ASP A 46 7.33 -0.69 -1.03
CA ASP A 46 7.30 0.37 -2.03
C ASP A 46 7.74 -0.14 -3.39
N GLY A 47 8.79 -0.97 -3.41
CA GLY A 47 9.29 -1.62 -4.62
C GLY A 47 8.31 -2.66 -5.18
N ILE A 48 7.69 -3.48 -4.32
CA ILE A 48 6.68 -4.47 -4.76
C ILE A 48 5.47 -3.75 -5.37
N MET A 49 5.00 -2.67 -4.72
CA MET A 49 3.92 -1.83 -5.24
C MET A 49 4.27 -1.21 -6.59
N LEU A 50 5.49 -0.68 -6.74
CA LEU A 50 5.94 -0.03 -7.97
C LEU A 50 6.02 -1.02 -9.15
N CYS A 51 6.58 -2.20 -8.93
CA CYS A 51 6.59 -3.26 -9.93
C CYS A 51 5.17 -3.74 -10.26
N GLY A 52 4.30 -3.87 -9.27
CA GLY A 52 2.89 -4.19 -9.46
C GLY A 52 2.15 -3.13 -10.29
N ALA A 53 2.40 -1.84 -10.00
CA ALA A 53 1.84 -0.72 -10.73
C ALA A 53 2.25 -0.74 -12.22
N PHE A 54 3.54 -0.97 -12.49
CA PHE A 54 4.06 -1.10 -13.85
C PHE A 54 3.46 -2.29 -14.58
N ALA A 55 3.48 -3.47 -13.96
CA ALA A 55 2.92 -4.69 -14.55
C ALA A 55 1.41 -4.56 -14.82
N GLY A 56 0.68 -3.86 -13.95
CA GLY A 56 -0.74 -3.59 -14.12
C GLY A 56 -1.04 -2.78 -15.35
N VAL A 57 -0.32 -1.67 -15.55
CA VAL A 57 -0.51 -0.79 -16.71
C VAL A 57 -0.13 -1.51 -18.01
N ILE A 58 1.02 -2.20 -18.03
CA ILE A 58 1.44 -2.96 -19.22
C ILE A 58 0.46 -4.09 -19.54
N GLY A 59 0.00 -4.83 -18.52
CA GLY A 59 -1.00 -5.89 -18.68
C GLY A 59 -2.34 -5.36 -19.21
N SER A 60 -2.80 -4.21 -18.71
CA SER A 60 -4.01 -3.55 -19.20
C SER A 60 -3.86 -3.05 -20.64
N TRP A 61 -2.72 -2.42 -20.95
CA TRP A 61 -2.43 -1.90 -22.28
C TRP A 61 -2.37 -3.01 -23.34
N LEU A 62 -1.70 -4.14 -23.05
CA LEU A 62 -1.55 -5.25 -24.00
C LEU A 62 -2.84 -6.03 -24.21
N SER A 63 -3.68 -6.18 -23.17
CA SER A 63 -4.91 -6.97 -23.23
C SER A 63 -6.16 -6.14 -23.53
N GLY A 64 -6.12 -4.80 -23.37
CA GLY A 64 -7.29 -3.95 -23.45
C GLY A 64 -8.30 -4.18 -22.32
N SER A 65 -7.88 -4.78 -21.19
CA SER A 65 -8.76 -5.11 -20.05
C SER A 65 -8.08 -4.81 -18.72
N TRP A 66 -8.75 -4.02 -17.88
CA TRP A 66 -8.26 -3.70 -16.53
C TRP A 66 -8.14 -4.95 -15.64
N ILE A 67 -8.99 -5.98 -15.84
CA ILE A 67 -8.96 -7.22 -15.06
C ILE A 67 -7.64 -7.95 -15.27
N VAL A 68 -7.20 -8.07 -16.53
CA VAL A 68 -5.92 -8.71 -16.86
C VAL A 68 -4.76 -7.91 -16.27
N GLY A 69 -4.86 -6.57 -16.32
CA GLY A 69 -3.87 -5.69 -15.67
C GLY A 69 -3.76 -5.96 -14.18
N VAL A 70 -4.88 -6.04 -13.47
CA VAL A 70 -4.89 -6.37 -12.02
C VAL A 70 -4.28 -7.74 -11.76
N LEU A 71 -4.62 -8.76 -12.55
CA LEU A 71 -4.07 -10.10 -12.40
C LEU A 71 -2.54 -10.12 -12.65
N CYS A 72 -2.05 -9.42 -13.66
CA CYS A 72 -0.62 -9.27 -13.91
C CYS A 72 0.10 -8.61 -12.73
N ALA A 73 -0.47 -7.54 -12.18
CA ALA A 73 0.09 -6.85 -11.02
C ALA A 73 0.16 -7.76 -9.78
N ILE A 74 -0.89 -8.53 -9.52
CA ILE A 74 -0.93 -9.52 -8.43
C ILE A 74 0.12 -10.61 -8.65
N CYS A 75 0.23 -11.17 -9.85
CA CYS A 75 1.21 -12.22 -10.17
C CYS A 75 2.65 -11.72 -9.96
N ILE A 76 2.98 -10.54 -10.48
CA ILE A 76 4.32 -9.96 -10.30
C ILE A 76 4.56 -9.61 -8.83
N GLY A 77 3.58 -9.04 -8.14
CA GLY A 77 3.68 -8.77 -6.70
C GLY A 77 3.95 -10.05 -5.90
N MET A 78 3.22 -11.14 -6.15
CA MET A 78 3.44 -12.42 -5.47
C MET A 78 4.81 -13.03 -5.80
N LEU A 79 5.28 -12.93 -7.04
CA LEU A 79 6.63 -13.40 -7.43
C LEU A 79 7.72 -12.65 -6.67
N ILE A 80 7.61 -11.32 -6.58
CA ILE A 80 8.59 -10.51 -5.85
C ILE A 80 8.49 -10.77 -4.34
N GLY A 81 7.28 -10.93 -3.80
CA GLY A 81 7.06 -11.32 -2.41
C GLY A 81 7.67 -12.70 -2.09
N LEU A 82 7.51 -13.67 -3.01
CA LEU A 82 8.17 -14.98 -2.89
C LEU A 82 9.71 -14.84 -2.94
N PHE A 83 10.24 -14.03 -3.85
CA PHE A 83 11.68 -13.75 -3.96
C PHE A 83 12.21 -13.17 -2.64
N TYR A 84 11.54 -12.16 -2.08
CA TYR A 84 11.85 -11.61 -0.75
C TYR A 84 11.85 -12.71 0.32
N GLY A 85 10.81 -13.55 0.35
CA GLY A 85 10.70 -14.66 1.28
C GLY A 85 11.86 -15.67 1.16
N VAL A 86 12.27 -16.02 -0.06
CA VAL A 86 13.43 -16.93 -0.30
C VAL A 86 14.72 -16.32 0.25
N MET A 87 14.97 -15.03 -0.01
CA MET A 87 16.16 -14.34 0.48
C MET A 87 16.23 -14.31 2.01
N VAL A 88 15.14 -13.98 2.67
CA VAL A 88 15.09 -13.83 4.14
C VAL A 88 15.03 -15.20 4.83
N ILE A 89 14.21 -16.14 4.34
CA ILE A 89 13.95 -17.40 5.04
C ILE A 89 15.04 -18.42 4.74
N ARG A 90 15.38 -18.64 3.45
CA ARG A 90 16.31 -19.68 3.05
C ARG A 90 17.77 -19.25 3.17
N TRP A 91 18.09 -18.03 2.73
CA TRP A 91 19.46 -17.51 2.78
C TRP A 91 19.75 -16.76 4.07
N LYS A 92 18.75 -16.57 4.94
CA LYS A 92 18.87 -15.91 6.24
C LYS A 92 19.50 -14.51 6.13
N SER A 93 19.19 -13.82 5.03
CA SER A 93 19.64 -12.45 4.80
C SER A 93 18.87 -11.50 5.70
N ASP A 94 19.48 -10.36 6.02
CA ASP A 94 18.84 -9.32 6.79
C ASP A 94 17.65 -8.73 6.02
N GLU A 95 16.46 -8.73 6.64
CA GLU A 95 15.19 -8.32 6.04
C GLU A 95 15.17 -6.83 5.68
N PHE A 96 15.87 -5.99 6.45
CA PHE A 96 15.99 -4.57 6.16
C PHE A 96 16.83 -4.33 4.90
N ILE A 97 17.99 -4.98 4.80
CA ILE A 97 18.91 -4.83 3.66
C ILE A 97 18.22 -5.29 2.37
N ILE A 98 17.55 -6.46 2.41
CA ILE A 98 16.82 -6.97 1.23
C ILE A 98 15.66 -6.06 0.86
N GLY A 99 14.91 -5.54 1.84
CA GLY A 99 13.81 -4.62 1.59
C GLY A 99 14.26 -3.34 0.90
N VAL A 100 15.33 -2.71 1.39
CA VAL A 100 15.89 -1.48 0.77
C VAL A 100 16.47 -1.77 -0.61
N ALA A 101 17.21 -2.87 -0.78
CA ALA A 101 17.75 -3.28 -2.09
C ALA A 101 16.64 -3.50 -3.12
N LEU A 102 15.53 -4.13 -2.70
CA LEU A 102 14.37 -4.38 -3.53
C LEU A 102 13.69 -3.09 -3.98
N ASN A 103 13.56 -2.10 -3.08
CA ASN A 103 13.01 -0.78 -3.43
C ASN A 103 13.87 -0.08 -4.49
N LEU A 104 15.19 -0.05 -4.30
CA LEU A 104 16.11 0.57 -5.26
C LEU A 104 16.09 -0.16 -6.61
N PHE A 105 16.11 -1.50 -6.58
CA PHE A 105 16.03 -2.33 -7.77
C PHE A 105 14.72 -2.10 -8.54
N ALA A 106 13.59 -2.03 -7.85
CA ALA A 106 12.29 -1.80 -8.45
C ALA A 106 12.21 -0.45 -9.19
N VAL A 107 12.73 0.62 -8.59
CA VAL A 107 12.80 1.94 -9.24
C VAL A 107 13.66 1.87 -10.50
N ALA A 108 14.86 1.32 -10.40
CA ALA A 108 15.77 1.20 -11.54
C ALA A 108 15.18 0.34 -12.67
N LEU A 109 14.59 -0.81 -12.32
CA LEU A 109 14.00 -1.75 -13.27
C LEU A 109 12.81 -1.13 -14.00
N THR A 110 11.86 -0.53 -13.27
CA THR A 110 10.66 0.05 -13.86
C THR A 110 10.97 1.26 -14.73
N THR A 111 11.93 2.11 -14.33
CA THR A 111 12.41 3.23 -15.13
C THR A 111 13.10 2.75 -16.41
N PHE A 112 13.97 1.72 -16.31
CA PHE A 112 14.63 1.13 -17.48
C PHE A 112 13.62 0.55 -18.47
N LEU A 113 12.66 -0.26 -17.98
CA LEU A 113 11.63 -0.86 -18.82
C LEU A 113 10.71 0.20 -19.45
N LEU A 114 10.32 1.23 -18.68
CA LEU A 114 9.51 2.33 -19.21
C LEU A 114 10.19 3.01 -20.40
N ARG A 115 11.46 3.37 -20.24
CA ARG A 115 12.25 4.01 -21.32
C ARG A 115 12.50 3.09 -22.51
N SER A 116 12.55 1.79 -22.29
CA SER A 116 12.73 0.80 -23.37
C SER A 116 11.46 0.62 -24.22
N ILE A 117 10.28 0.81 -23.63
CA ILE A 117 8.98 0.65 -24.29
C ILE A 117 8.55 1.96 -24.98
N ASP A 118 8.66 3.09 -24.30
CA ASP A 118 8.13 4.39 -24.74
C ASP A 118 9.18 5.22 -25.52
N GLY A 119 10.42 4.75 -25.57
CA GLY A 119 11.55 5.46 -26.18
C GLY A 119 12.04 6.65 -25.34
N ALA A 120 13.04 7.38 -25.88
CA ALA A 120 13.68 8.51 -25.20
C ALA A 120 12.77 9.75 -25.04
N GLN A 121 11.54 9.72 -25.52
CA GLN A 121 10.59 10.83 -25.46
C GLN A 121 9.69 10.80 -24.23
N SER A 122 9.70 9.71 -23.43
CA SER A 122 8.89 9.64 -22.22
C SER A 122 9.44 10.60 -21.15
N ALA A 123 8.69 11.64 -20.85
CA ALA A 123 8.97 12.56 -19.75
C ALA A 123 8.74 11.90 -18.36
N GLY A 124 9.10 10.61 -18.22
CA GLY A 124 8.90 9.83 -16.98
C GLY A 124 7.47 9.32 -16.76
N THR A 125 6.58 9.48 -17.74
CA THR A 125 5.19 9.00 -17.68
C THR A 125 4.90 8.13 -18.90
N PHE A 126 4.20 7.00 -18.68
CA PHE A 126 3.84 6.09 -19.76
C PHE A 126 2.76 6.70 -20.66
N HIS A 127 3.09 6.90 -21.93
CA HIS A 127 2.17 7.36 -22.97
C HIS A 127 2.08 6.28 -24.05
N PRO A 128 1.04 5.43 -24.05
CA PRO A 128 0.90 4.40 -25.06
C PRO A 128 0.73 5.05 -26.44
N THR A 129 1.60 4.69 -27.38
CA THR A 129 1.55 5.18 -28.76
C THR A 129 0.36 4.61 -29.52
N THR A 130 -0.17 3.47 -29.12
CA THR A 130 -1.33 2.79 -29.70
C THR A 130 -2.17 2.16 -28.57
N GLY A 131 -3.49 2.35 -28.62
CA GLY A 131 -4.42 1.79 -27.64
C GLY A 131 -4.68 2.69 -26.42
N PHE A 132 -5.53 2.22 -25.55
CA PHE A 132 -5.89 2.89 -24.30
C PHE A 132 -5.55 1.99 -23.12
N ILE A 133 -5.14 2.59 -22.00
CA ILE A 133 -5.07 1.90 -20.72
C ILE A 133 -6.50 1.81 -20.21
N ASP A 134 -7.03 0.58 -20.14
CA ASP A 134 -8.31 0.37 -19.50
C ASP A 134 -8.16 0.56 -17.99
N THR A 135 -9.00 1.43 -17.43
CA THR A 135 -8.91 1.86 -16.04
C THR A 135 -9.96 1.16 -15.18
N ILE A 136 -9.65 1.00 -13.90
CA ILE A 136 -10.59 0.42 -12.91
C ILE A 136 -11.86 1.27 -12.87
N PRO A 137 -13.05 0.66 -13.02
CA PRO A 137 -14.31 1.39 -13.12
C PRO A 137 -14.61 2.17 -11.85
N LYS A 138 -15.25 3.34 -12.05
CA LYS A 138 -15.76 4.20 -10.98
C LYS A 138 -17.24 3.89 -10.74
N ILE A 139 -17.63 3.83 -9.49
CA ILE A 139 -19.03 3.72 -9.09
C ILE A 139 -19.54 5.13 -8.84
N HIS A 140 -20.56 5.53 -9.59
CA HIS A 140 -21.21 6.83 -9.44
C HIS A 140 -22.29 6.74 -8.35
N PHE A 141 -22.11 7.45 -7.24
CA PHE A 141 -23.09 7.51 -6.14
C PHE A 141 -24.04 8.71 -6.24
N GLY A 142 -23.93 9.55 -7.28
CA GLY A 142 -24.72 10.75 -7.47
C GLY A 142 -23.93 12.05 -7.27
N VAL A 143 -24.64 13.18 -7.25
CA VAL A 143 -24.06 14.52 -7.10
C VAL A 143 -24.51 15.12 -5.77
N LEU A 144 -23.56 15.41 -4.88
CA LEU A 144 -23.82 16.10 -3.60
C LEU A 144 -23.08 17.43 -3.60
N GLY A 145 -23.85 18.54 -3.48
CA GLY A 145 -23.25 19.87 -3.42
C GLY A 145 -22.46 20.29 -4.66
N GLY A 146 -22.84 19.82 -5.88
CA GLY A 146 -22.15 20.16 -7.11
C GLY A 146 -20.87 19.37 -7.39
N THR A 147 -20.48 18.44 -6.52
CA THR A 147 -19.36 17.50 -6.73
C THR A 147 -19.90 16.12 -7.08
N GLU A 148 -19.40 15.53 -8.16
CA GLU A 148 -19.69 14.15 -8.51
C GLU A 148 -19.04 13.21 -7.48
N LEU A 149 -19.87 12.34 -6.86
CA LEU A 149 -19.41 11.35 -5.90
C LEU A 149 -18.95 10.08 -6.64
N ASN A 150 -17.72 10.12 -7.14
CA ASN A 150 -17.11 9.00 -7.86
C ASN A 150 -16.17 8.23 -6.94
N LEU A 151 -16.56 7.03 -6.57
CA LEU A 151 -15.73 6.09 -5.81
C LEU A 151 -15.21 4.99 -6.74
N TYR A 152 -13.92 4.68 -6.68
CA TYR A 152 -13.38 3.55 -7.44
C TYR A 152 -13.88 2.23 -6.86
N LEU A 153 -14.13 1.26 -7.72
CA LEU A 153 -14.55 -0.11 -7.33
C LEU A 153 -13.60 -0.74 -6.29
N MET A 154 -12.33 -0.38 -6.31
CA MET A 154 -11.34 -0.89 -5.37
C MET A 154 -11.58 -0.45 -3.91
N VAL A 155 -12.24 0.66 -3.67
CA VAL A 155 -12.53 1.12 -2.29
C VAL A 155 -13.42 0.12 -1.54
N PRO A 156 -14.64 -0.25 -2.02
CA PRO A 156 -15.44 -1.27 -1.34
C PRO A 156 -14.77 -2.64 -1.32
N VAL A 157 -14.01 -3.01 -2.34
CA VAL A 157 -13.21 -4.25 -2.35
C VAL A 157 -12.20 -4.24 -1.19
N THR A 158 -11.54 -3.12 -0.92
CA THR A 158 -10.59 -3.00 0.19
C THR A 158 -11.28 -3.17 1.54
N PHE A 159 -12.49 -2.62 1.75
CA PHE A 159 -13.25 -2.86 2.97
C PHE A 159 -13.53 -4.36 3.18
N VAL A 160 -13.94 -5.06 2.13
CA VAL A 160 -14.17 -6.51 2.18
C VAL A 160 -12.85 -7.24 2.50
N LEU A 161 -11.74 -6.86 1.86
CA LEU A 161 -10.42 -7.46 2.11
C LEU A 161 -9.92 -7.24 3.53
N VAL A 162 -10.16 -6.06 4.13
CA VAL A 162 -9.85 -5.79 5.54
C VAL A 162 -10.61 -6.74 6.47
N ILE A 163 -11.92 -6.92 6.24
CA ILE A 163 -12.76 -7.84 7.02
C ILE A 163 -12.32 -9.29 6.84
N LEU A 164 -12.03 -9.69 5.60
CA LEU A 164 -11.51 -11.04 5.30
C LEU A 164 -10.15 -11.29 5.96
N CYS A 165 -9.23 -10.31 5.93
CA CYS A 165 -7.94 -10.39 6.58
C CYS A 165 -8.09 -10.48 8.11
N GLN A 166 -9.01 -9.70 8.70
CA GLN A 166 -9.36 -9.78 10.11
C GLN A 166 -9.87 -11.17 10.48
N PHE A 167 -10.79 -11.73 9.68
CA PHE A 167 -11.30 -13.08 9.88
C PHE A 167 -10.21 -14.13 9.71
N PHE A 168 -9.37 -14.01 8.68
CA PHE A 168 -8.26 -14.92 8.40
C PHE A 168 -7.29 -15.00 9.58
N ILE A 169 -6.85 -13.87 10.11
CA ILE A 169 -5.84 -13.83 11.18
C ILE A 169 -6.42 -14.33 12.51
N TYR A 170 -7.63 -13.91 12.90
CA TYR A 170 -8.16 -14.19 14.23
C TYR A 170 -9.12 -15.37 14.32
N ARG A 171 -9.62 -15.89 13.21
CA ARG A 171 -10.62 -16.96 13.19
C ARG A 171 -10.19 -18.21 12.45
N THR A 172 -9.06 -18.19 11.73
CA THR A 172 -8.59 -19.38 11.04
C THR A 172 -7.35 -19.98 11.70
N PRO A 173 -7.14 -21.31 11.62
CA PRO A 173 -5.94 -21.93 12.16
C PRO A 173 -4.65 -21.44 11.47
N TYR A 174 -4.74 -21.06 10.20
CA TYR A 174 -3.60 -20.51 9.47
C TYR A 174 -3.12 -19.17 10.03
N GLY A 175 -4.03 -18.30 10.47
CA GLY A 175 -3.69 -17.04 11.14
C GLY A 175 -2.97 -17.28 12.46
N PHE A 176 -3.44 -18.24 13.28
CA PHE A 176 -2.75 -18.62 14.51
C PHE A 176 -1.36 -19.19 14.26
N TRP A 177 -1.20 -20.05 13.25
CA TRP A 177 0.13 -20.58 12.89
C TRP A 177 1.05 -19.49 12.33
N LEU A 178 0.50 -18.53 11.57
CA LEU A 178 1.26 -17.39 11.07
C LEU A 178 1.82 -16.57 12.23
N HIS A 179 0.98 -16.22 13.20
CA HIS A 179 1.39 -15.50 14.41
C HIS A 179 2.40 -16.30 15.27
N ALA A 180 2.14 -17.59 15.48
CA ALA A 180 3.05 -18.48 16.19
C ALA A 180 4.41 -18.63 15.48
N SER A 181 4.45 -18.54 14.14
CA SER A 181 5.73 -18.59 13.40
C SER A 181 6.62 -17.37 13.66
N GLY A 182 6.00 -16.22 13.99
CA GLY A 182 6.72 -15.01 14.37
C GLY A 182 7.16 -14.97 15.82
N GLU A 183 6.27 -15.32 16.77
CA GLU A 183 6.57 -15.20 18.20
C GLU A 183 7.33 -16.42 18.78
N HIS A 184 6.89 -17.64 18.45
CA HIS A 184 7.40 -18.88 19.02
C HIS A 184 7.55 -19.99 17.98
N PRO A 185 8.54 -19.91 17.06
CA PRO A 185 8.71 -20.87 15.96
C PRO A 185 8.94 -22.31 16.45
N ASP A 186 9.60 -22.50 17.58
CA ASP A 186 9.88 -23.84 18.14
C ASP A 186 8.60 -24.51 18.66
N SER A 187 7.67 -23.74 19.23
CA SER A 187 6.37 -24.26 19.63
C SER A 187 5.55 -24.72 18.43
N LEU A 188 5.67 -24.05 17.29
CA LEU A 188 5.00 -24.45 16.07
C LEU A 188 5.59 -25.74 15.49
N ARG A 189 6.91 -25.93 15.58
CA ARG A 189 7.59 -27.18 15.19
C ARG A 189 7.16 -28.35 16.04
N SER A 190 6.97 -28.17 17.35
CA SER A 190 6.53 -29.24 18.25
C SER A 190 5.13 -29.78 17.92
N VAL A 191 4.28 -28.98 17.30
CA VAL A 191 2.95 -29.35 16.79
C VAL A 191 3.01 -29.94 15.36
N GLY A 192 4.21 -30.15 14.80
CA GLY A 192 4.41 -30.74 13.47
C GLY A 192 4.16 -29.79 12.31
N ARG A 193 4.20 -28.47 12.53
CA ARG A 193 4.06 -27.46 11.49
C ARG A 193 5.37 -26.73 11.24
N SER A 194 5.71 -26.48 9.97
CA SER A 194 6.93 -25.75 9.61
C SER A 194 6.71 -24.22 9.70
N PRO A 195 7.47 -23.52 10.55
CA PRO A 195 7.40 -22.04 10.61
C PRO A 195 7.80 -21.39 9.29
N GLU A 196 8.75 -21.99 8.58
CA GLU A 196 9.25 -21.51 7.29
C GLU A 196 8.11 -21.44 6.25
N MET A 197 7.25 -22.47 6.20
CA MET A 197 6.10 -22.49 5.29
C MET A 197 5.12 -21.34 5.59
N MET A 198 4.87 -21.06 6.87
CA MET A 198 3.99 -19.95 7.27
C MET A 198 4.59 -18.60 6.89
N LYS A 199 5.90 -18.45 7.03
CA LYS A 199 6.63 -17.26 6.60
C LYS A 199 6.54 -17.04 5.08
N TYR A 200 6.65 -18.10 4.28
CA TYR A 200 6.43 -18.00 2.83
C TYR A 200 5.00 -17.58 2.48
N ILE A 201 3.99 -18.11 3.17
CA ILE A 201 2.58 -17.71 2.98
C ILE A 201 2.42 -16.22 3.30
N GLY A 202 3.02 -15.72 4.39
CA GLY A 202 3.03 -14.31 4.74
C GLY A 202 3.67 -13.43 3.66
N SER A 203 4.83 -13.84 3.14
CA SER A 203 5.55 -13.12 2.07
C SER A 203 4.78 -13.08 0.75
N ILE A 204 4.18 -14.18 0.33
CA ILE A 204 3.36 -14.25 -0.89
C ILE A 204 2.09 -13.42 -0.72
N GLY A 205 1.45 -13.49 0.47
CA GLY A 205 0.30 -12.66 0.81
C GLY A 205 0.63 -11.17 0.81
N CYS A 206 1.82 -10.80 1.30
CA CYS A 206 2.33 -9.44 1.20
C CYS A 206 2.45 -9.00 -0.27
N GLY A 207 3.05 -9.84 -1.11
CA GLY A 207 3.16 -9.59 -2.55
C GLY A 207 1.80 -9.43 -3.24
N PHE A 208 0.80 -10.25 -2.86
CA PHE A 208 -0.57 -10.14 -3.36
C PHE A 208 -1.18 -8.77 -3.08
N PHE A 209 -1.17 -8.33 -1.81
CA PHE A 209 -1.75 -7.05 -1.42
C PHE A 209 -0.99 -5.84 -1.97
N CYS A 210 0.34 -5.90 -2.00
CA CYS A 210 1.17 -4.84 -2.57
C CYS A 210 0.99 -4.75 -4.09
N GLY A 211 0.90 -5.88 -4.79
CA GLY A 211 0.59 -5.92 -6.23
C GLY A 211 -0.78 -5.30 -6.53
N LEU A 212 -1.79 -5.65 -5.72
CA LEU A 212 -3.14 -5.08 -5.84
C LEU A 212 -3.15 -3.57 -5.54
N SER A 213 -2.41 -3.13 -4.52
CA SER A 213 -2.22 -1.71 -4.21
C SER A 213 -1.56 -0.95 -5.37
N GLY A 214 -0.52 -1.53 -5.98
CA GLY A 214 0.15 -0.98 -7.15
C GLY A 214 -0.78 -0.86 -8.36
N ALA A 215 -1.54 -1.93 -8.66
CA ALA A 215 -2.54 -1.92 -9.72
C ALA A 215 -3.58 -0.80 -9.54
N TYR A 216 -4.09 -0.65 -8.31
CA TYR A 216 -5.04 0.42 -8.01
C TYR A 216 -4.40 1.81 -8.13
N LEU A 217 -3.15 1.97 -7.69
CA LEU A 217 -2.44 3.23 -7.78
C LEU A 217 -2.27 3.68 -9.23
N SER A 218 -1.90 2.78 -10.13
CA SER A 218 -1.63 3.11 -11.54
C SER A 218 -2.89 3.14 -12.42
N MET A 219 -3.78 2.14 -12.31
CA MET A 219 -4.97 2.04 -13.18
C MET A 219 -6.23 2.66 -12.58
N GLY A 220 -6.25 2.92 -11.26
CA GLY A 220 -7.36 3.59 -10.58
C GLY A 220 -7.04 5.04 -10.28
N TYR A 221 -6.20 5.26 -9.27
CA TYR A 221 -5.94 6.58 -8.71
C TYR A 221 -5.28 7.56 -9.69
N SER A 222 -4.21 7.14 -10.40
CA SER A 222 -3.46 8.00 -11.34
C SER A 222 -3.86 7.83 -12.80
N SER A 223 -4.51 6.71 -13.16
CA SER A 223 -4.89 6.33 -14.55
C SER A 223 -3.71 6.27 -15.54
N THR A 224 -2.49 6.29 -15.06
CA THR A 224 -1.25 6.18 -15.82
C THR A 224 -0.11 5.69 -14.93
N PHE A 225 1.00 5.25 -15.51
CA PHE A 225 2.24 4.95 -14.79
C PHE A 225 3.23 6.11 -14.93
N SER A 226 3.84 6.52 -13.84
CA SER A 226 4.97 7.46 -13.83
C SER A 226 6.13 6.93 -12.98
N GLU A 227 7.35 7.35 -13.31
CA GLU A 227 8.56 6.97 -12.57
C GLU A 227 8.39 7.31 -11.08
N GLY A 228 8.62 6.32 -10.20
CA GLY A 228 8.55 6.51 -8.75
C GLY A 228 7.16 6.89 -8.19
N MET A 229 6.07 6.58 -8.90
CA MET A 229 4.71 7.00 -8.54
C MET A 229 4.22 6.56 -7.16
N THR A 230 4.86 5.57 -6.57
CA THR A 230 4.54 5.11 -5.20
C THR A 230 4.84 6.18 -4.16
N ASN A 231 5.80 7.06 -4.43
CA ASN A 231 6.15 8.22 -3.60
C ASN A 231 6.19 7.88 -2.10
N SER A 232 6.94 6.82 -1.75
CA SER A 232 7.12 6.33 -0.36
C SER A 232 5.82 5.91 0.37
N ARG A 233 4.70 5.68 -0.32
CA ARG A 233 3.46 5.17 0.27
C ARG A 233 3.62 3.80 0.92
N GLY A 234 4.59 3.00 0.43
CA GLY A 234 4.97 1.74 1.08
C GLY A 234 5.49 1.94 2.50
N PHE A 235 6.30 2.98 2.75
CA PHE A 235 6.77 3.30 4.11
C PHE A 235 5.66 3.82 5.01
N ILE A 236 4.71 4.58 4.46
CA ILE A 236 3.51 5.01 5.20
C ILE A 236 2.68 3.77 5.60
N ALA A 237 2.59 2.76 4.72
CA ALA A 237 1.90 1.51 5.02
C ALA A 237 2.58 0.74 6.18
N VAL A 238 3.92 0.68 6.23
CA VAL A 238 4.66 0.14 7.38
C VAL A 238 4.31 0.89 8.67
N ALA A 239 4.30 2.24 8.61
CA ALA A 239 3.91 3.05 9.76
C ALA A 239 2.48 2.74 10.22
N CYS A 240 1.53 2.54 9.29
CA CYS A 240 0.15 2.15 9.63
C CYS A 240 0.09 0.82 10.37
N VAL A 241 0.94 -0.17 10.03
CA VAL A 241 1.00 -1.47 10.73
C VAL A 241 1.51 -1.29 12.15
N ILE A 242 2.58 -0.51 12.34
CA ILE A 242 3.12 -0.21 13.67
C ILE A 242 2.07 0.51 14.53
N PHE A 243 1.35 1.48 13.97
CA PHE A 243 0.27 2.21 14.66
C PHE A 243 -0.92 1.31 14.96
N GLY A 244 -1.28 0.46 14.02
CA GLY A 244 -2.38 -0.50 14.14
C GLY A 244 -2.04 -1.70 15.01
N ARG A 245 -0.81 -1.80 15.56
CA ARG A 245 -0.35 -2.95 16.36
C ARG A 245 -0.69 -4.29 15.70
N SER A 246 -0.42 -4.38 14.42
CA SER A 246 -0.65 -5.58 13.60
C SER A 246 -2.11 -6.09 13.64
N ASN A 247 -3.08 -5.17 13.85
CA ASN A 247 -4.51 -5.46 13.77
C ASN A 247 -5.07 -4.87 12.47
N PRO A 248 -5.69 -5.67 11.57
CA PRO A 248 -6.17 -5.22 10.26
C PRO A 248 -7.12 -4.00 10.32
N LEU A 249 -8.04 -3.98 11.29
CA LEU A 249 -8.98 -2.87 11.45
C LEU A 249 -8.29 -1.58 11.88
N LEU A 250 -7.32 -1.67 12.80
CA LEU A 250 -6.57 -0.51 13.26
C LEU A 250 -5.60 -0.01 12.18
N VAL A 251 -5.00 -0.91 11.40
CA VAL A 251 -4.19 -0.57 10.21
C VAL A 251 -5.04 0.20 9.20
N PHE A 252 -6.26 -0.25 8.94
CA PHE A 252 -7.18 0.45 8.06
C PHE A 252 -7.57 1.84 8.59
N LEU A 253 -7.84 1.96 9.88
CA LEU A 253 -8.12 3.27 10.51
C LEU A 253 -6.90 4.22 10.42
N ALA A 254 -5.69 3.70 10.63
CA ALA A 254 -4.47 4.48 10.44
C ALA A 254 -4.32 4.92 8.97
N ALA A 255 -4.57 4.03 8.01
CA ALA A 255 -4.55 4.35 6.59
C ALA A 255 -5.58 5.43 6.21
N LEU A 256 -6.77 5.44 6.82
CA LEU A 256 -7.76 6.51 6.65
C LEU A 256 -7.25 7.86 7.15
N LEU A 257 -6.55 7.90 8.28
CA LEU A 257 -5.95 9.13 8.79
C LEU A 257 -4.88 9.67 7.83
N PHE A 258 -4.00 8.80 7.33
CA PHE A 258 -3.00 9.23 6.34
C PHE A 258 -3.64 9.62 5.00
N GLY A 259 -4.68 8.91 4.57
CA GLY A 259 -5.46 9.27 3.39
C GLY A 259 -6.13 10.63 3.52
N PHE A 260 -6.58 10.99 4.73
CA PHE A 260 -7.11 12.34 5.00
C PHE A 260 -6.03 13.42 4.89
N ILE A 261 -4.84 13.17 5.45
CA ILE A 261 -3.71 14.10 5.36
C ILE A 261 -3.27 14.30 3.90
N ASP A 262 -3.18 13.21 3.12
CA ASP A 262 -2.84 13.26 1.70
C ASP A 262 -3.91 14.01 0.89
N ALA A 263 -5.19 13.76 1.12
CA ALA A 263 -6.30 14.46 0.47
C ALA A 263 -6.35 15.95 0.82
N ALA A 264 -6.07 16.30 2.07
CA ALA A 264 -5.98 17.68 2.52
C ALA A 264 -4.77 18.39 1.87
N ALA A 265 -3.62 17.72 1.80
CA ALA A 265 -2.41 18.22 1.14
C ALA A 265 -2.66 18.54 -0.34
N LEU A 266 -3.32 17.63 -1.06
CA LEU A 266 -3.70 17.84 -2.46
C LEU A 266 -4.60 19.08 -2.68
N ARG A 267 -5.52 19.35 -1.76
CA ARG A 267 -6.39 20.54 -1.81
C ARG A 267 -5.61 21.83 -1.50
N MET A 268 -4.61 21.75 -0.65
CA MET A 268 -3.77 22.90 -0.29
C MET A 268 -2.79 23.29 -1.40
N GLN A 269 -2.49 22.41 -2.37
CA GLN A 269 -1.64 22.73 -3.53
C GLN A 269 -2.15 23.93 -4.37
N GLY A 270 -3.44 24.27 -4.29
CA GLY A 270 -4.00 25.47 -4.91
C GLY A 270 -3.64 26.79 -4.20
N PHE A 271 -3.16 26.72 -2.95
CA PHE A 271 -2.88 27.90 -2.10
C PHE A 271 -1.42 27.99 -1.65
N VAL A 272 -0.69 26.87 -1.67
CA VAL A 272 0.67 26.71 -1.17
C VAL A 272 1.50 25.97 -2.21
N ASP A 273 2.81 26.25 -2.26
CA ASP A 273 3.74 25.59 -3.17
C ASP A 273 3.67 24.06 -3.06
N ARG A 274 3.67 23.38 -4.21
CA ARG A 274 3.58 21.93 -4.32
C ARG A 274 4.65 21.22 -3.47
N THR A 275 5.87 21.74 -3.45
CA THR A 275 6.99 21.17 -2.68
C THR A 275 6.71 21.12 -1.17
N LEU A 276 6.02 22.15 -0.64
CA LEU A 276 5.63 22.18 0.77
C LEU A 276 4.48 21.22 1.06
N THR A 277 3.51 21.12 0.16
CA THR A 277 2.35 20.22 0.35
C THR A 277 2.73 18.75 0.25
N ASP A 278 3.72 18.39 -0.57
CA ASP A 278 4.25 17.03 -0.67
C ASP A 278 4.97 16.56 0.61
N THR A 279 5.36 17.48 1.52
CA THR A 279 5.95 17.15 2.83
C THR A 279 4.91 16.84 3.91
N PHE A 280 3.63 17.20 3.74
CA PHE A 280 2.60 17.01 4.77
C PHE A 280 2.35 15.56 5.19
N PRO A 281 2.33 14.55 4.30
CA PRO A 281 2.19 13.15 4.72
C PRO A 281 3.32 12.71 5.65
N TYR A 282 4.56 13.17 5.40
CA TYR A 282 5.73 12.84 6.24
C TYR A 282 5.68 13.55 7.60
N LEU A 283 5.26 14.81 7.62
CA LEU A 283 5.01 15.53 8.88
C LEU A 283 3.90 14.86 9.67
N GLY A 284 2.85 14.38 8.99
CA GLY A 284 1.75 13.61 9.60
C GLY A 284 2.25 12.33 10.28
N THR A 285 3.18 11.58 9.66
CA THR A 285 3.78 10.39 10.29
C THR A 285 4.56 10.72 11.53
N LEU A 286 5.39 11.76 11.50
CA LEU A 286 6.19 12.22 12.65
C LEU A 286 5.29 12.67 13.80
N LEU A 287 4.26 13.43 13.50
CA LEU A 287 3.31 13.95 14.51
C LEU A 287 2.54 12.80 15.15
N MET A 288 2.12 11.81 14.37
CA MET A 288 1.42 10.63 14.88
C MET A 288 2.33 9.76 15.74
N MET A 289 3.61 9.56 15.35
CA MET A 289 4.61 8.89 16.19
C MET A 289 4.80 9.60 17.53
N LEU A 290 4.90 10.92 17.51
CA LEU A 290 5.03 11.73 18.73
C LEU A 290 3.81 11.52 19.66
N VAL A 291 2.59 11.60 19.11
CA VAL A 291 1.37 11.40 19.88
C VAL A 291 1.31 10.01 20.51
N LEU A 292 1.65 8.97 19.76
CA LEU A 292 1.69 7.59 20.29
C LEU A 292 2.76 7.42 21.38
N ALA A 293 3.94 7.98 21.20
CA ALA A 293 4.99 7.96 22.22
C ALA A 293 4.52 8.62 23.51
N LEU A 294 3.87 9.79 23.42
CA LEU A 294 3.31 10.49 24.57
C LEU A 294 2.20 9.69 25.27
N VAL A 295 1.32 9.05 24.50
CA VAL A 295 0.25 8.19 25.05
C VAL A 295 0.85 6.97 25.77
N GLN A 296 1.87 6.35 25.21
CA GLN A 296 2.55 5.20 25.83
C GLN A 296 3.26 5.61 27.14
N ILE A 297 3.95 6.74 27.15
CA ILE A 297 4.60 7.28 28.35
C ILE A 297 3.56 7.55 29.45
N ARG A 298 2.43 8.16 29.09
CA ARG A 298 1.33 8.40 30.04
C ARG A 298 0.73 7.11 30.62
N LYS A 299 0.56 6.06 29.78
CA LYS A 299 0.08 4.76 30.25
C LYS A 299 1.07 4.09 31.20
N ARG A 300 2.38 4.13 30.90
CA ARG A 300 3.42 3.60 31.79
C ARG A 300 3.45 4.31 33.14
N LYS A 301 3.31 5.66 33.14
CA LYS A 301 3.25 6.44 34.41
C LYS A 301 1.98 6.20 35.23
N ARG A 302 0.90 5.66 34.65
CA ARG A 302 -0.32 5.31 35.39
C ARG A 302 -0.30 3.87 35.90
N ALA A 303 0.59 3.03 35.39
CA ALA A 303 0.74 1.62 35.79
C ALA A 303 1.91 1.40 36.78
N ALA A 304 2.75 2.42 36.98
CA ALA A 304 3.74 2.50 38.07
C ALA A 304 3.21 3.34 39.23
#